data_cb1a4ef25a240c75fdbf0b7d3acbae7c
#
_entry.id   cb1a4ef25a240c75fdbf0b7d3acbae7c
#
_cell.length_a   1.000
_cell.length_b   1.000
_cell.length_c   1.000
_cell.angle_alpha   90.00
_cell.angle_beta   90.00
_cell.angle_gamma   90.00
#
_symmetry.space_group_name_H-M   'P 1'
#
loop_
_entity.id
_entity.type
_entity.pdbx_description
1 polymer ?
#
loop_
_entity_poly.entity_id
_entity_poly.type
_entity_poly.pdbx_seq_one_letter_code
_entity_poly.pdbx_strand_id
1 'polypeptide(L)'
;SQLGNNFGKLSSEEMAEELGTSKNQIFRYIRLTNLITEILDMVDEKKIAFNPAVELSYLKPSEQKEFLEAMDYAQASPSLSQAQRLKKLSQEGGCTLDAMCEVMNEIKKDELDHVTIKNEVLRKYFPKSYTPKQMQDTIIRLLEKWQRSKQRDMER
;
A
#
# COMPACT_ATOMS: atom_id res chain seq x y z
N SER A 1 39.41 12.05 -2.39
CA SER A 1 39.83 11.09 -3.40
C SER A 1 39.18 11.35 -4.75
N GLN A 2 39.86 10.96 -5.78
CA GLN A 2 39.43 11.20 -7.17
C GLN A 2 38.10 10.50 -7.52
N LEU A 3 37.76 9.44 -6.83
CA LEU A 3 36.50 8.71 -7.04
C LEU A 3 35.27 9.53 -6.62
N GLY A 4 35.36 10.28 -5.52
CA GLY A 4 34.25 11.12 -5.05
C GLY A 4 33.97 12.31 -5.95
N ASN A 5 34.99 12.88 -6.57
CA ASN A 5 34.86 14.03 -7.45
C ASN A 5 34.38 13.68 -8.86
N ASN A 6 34.60 12.45 -9.30
CA ASN A 6 34.17 12.00 -10.62
C ASN A 6 32.73 11.47 -10.63
N PHE A 7 32.19 11.08 -9.48
CA PHE A 7 30.84 10.53 -9.39
C PHE A 7 29.75 11.49 -9.87
N GLY A 8 29.92 12.80 -9.61
CA GLY A 8 28.98 13.82 -10.07
C GLY A 8 29.13 14.18 -11.55
N LYS A 9 30.17 13.72 -12.24
CA LYS A 9 30.43 14.02 -13.64
C LYS A 9 30.14 12.88 -14.60
N LEU A 10 29.87 11.68 -14.07
CA LEU A 10 29.55 10.52 -14.88
C LEU A 10 28.13 10.62 -15.41
N SER A 11 27.92 10.28 -16.68
CA SER A 11 26.58 10.16 -17.24
C SER A 11 25.89 8.95 -16.58
N SER A 12 24.54 8.94 -16.66
CA SER A 12 23.74 7.83 -16.14
C SER A 12 24.13 6.49 -16.76
N GLU A 13 24.58 6.52 -18.03
CA GLU A 13 25.03 5.32 -18.75
C GLU A 13 26.34 4.79 -18.20
N GLU A 14 27.29 5.68 -17.93
CA GLU A 14 28.58 5.34 -17.35
C GLU A 14 28.44 4.78 -15.94
N MET A 15 27.55 5.38 -15.14
CA MET A 15 27.23 4.89 -13.80
C MET A 15 26.60 3.49 -13.84
N ALA A 16 25.69 3.27 -14.79
CA ALA A 16 25.03 1.97 -14.97
C ALA A 16 26.05 0.89 -15.35
N GLU A 17 26.98 1.21 -16.22
CA GLU A 17 28.04 0.29 -16.64
C GLU A 17 28.96 -0.05 -15.47
N GLU A 18 29.37 0.95 -14.69
CA GLU A 18 30.23 0.77 -13.52
C GLU A 18 29.57 -0.06 -12.41
N LEU A 19 28.29 0.13 -12.20
CA LEU A 19 27.54 -0.56 -11.15
C LEU A 19 26.89 -1.87 -11.61
N GLY A 20 27.02 -2.21 -12.90
CA GLY A 20 26.47 -3.45 -13.45
C GLY A 20 24.93 -3.49 -13.44
N THR A 21 24.27 -2.33 -13.52
CA THR A 21 22.82 -2.22 -13.52
C THR A 21 22.34 -1.39 -14.71
N SER A 22 21.04 -1.37 -14.97
CA SER A 22 20.47 -0.62 -16.09
C SER A 22 20.42 0.87 -15.80
N LYS A 23 20.47 1.70 -16.86
CA LYS A 23 20.31 3.15 -16.78
C LYS A 23 18.99 3.53 -16.06
N ASN A 24 17.92 2.83 -16.39
CA ASN A 24 16.62 3.09 -15.77
C ASN A 24 16.64 2.82 -14.26
N GLN A 25 17.33 1.77 -13.83
CA GLN A 25 17.46 1.44 -12.43
C GLN A 25 18.25 2.50 -11.67
N ILE A 26 19.31 3.05 -12.28
CA ILE A 26 20.10 4.15 -11.71
C ILE A 26 19.21 5.39 -11.50
N PHE A 27 18.42 5.77 -12.51
CA PHE A 27 17.51 6.90 -12.39
C PHE A 27 16.50 6.72 -11.26
N ARG A 28 16.01 5.51 -11.08
CA ARG A 28 15.06 5.19 -10.03
C ARG A 28 15.69 5.32 -8.64
N TYR A 29 16.94 4.87 -8.47
CA TYR A 29 17.68 5.06 -7.22
C TYR A 29 17.96 6.53 -6.94
N ILE A 30 18.37 7.29 -7.95
CA ILE A 30 18.61 8.73 -7.81
C ILE A 30 17.30 9.42 -7.42
N ARG A 31 16.18 8.99 -7.97
CA ARG A 31 14.88 9.56 -7.68
C ARG A 31 14.51 9.47 -6.21
N LEU A 32 14.94 8.42 -5.52
CA LEU A 32 14.68 8.24 -4.09
C LEU A 32 15.28 9.36 -3.23
N THR A 33 16.31 10.06 -3.72
CA THR A 33 16.91 11.19 -2.99
C THR A 33 15.95 12.37 -2.81
N ASN A 34 14.84 12.39 -3.54
CA ASN A 34 13.80 13.42 -3.42
C ASN A 34 12.74 13.08 -2.36
N LEU A 35 12.88 11.93 -1.68
CA LEU A 35 12.02 11.57 -0.57
C LEU A 35 12.48 12.27 0.70
N ILE A 36 11.52 12.64 1.55
CA ILE A 36 11.84 13.11 2.89
C ILE A 36 12.46 11.96 3.69
N THR A 37 13.24 12.29 4.70
CA THR A 37 14.00 11.30 5.49
C THR A 37 13.10 10.20 6.07
N GLU A 38 11.95 10.58 6.59
CA GLU A 38 10.99 9.65 7.21
C GLU A 38 10.49 8.59 6.23
N ILE A 39 10.20 8.98 4.99
CA ILE A 39 9.75 8.03 3.96
C ILE A 39 10.93 7.19 3.48
N LEU A 40 12.10 7.80 3.32
CA LEU A 40 13.31 7.07 2.92
C LEU A 40 13.65 5.98 3.95
N ASP A 41 13.54 6.28 5.23
CA ASP A 41 13.74 5.32 6.31
C ASP A 41 12.74 4.15 6.20
N MET A 42 11.49 4.45 5.86
CA MET A 42 10.47 3.40 5.63
C MET A 42 10.80 2.50 4.46
N VAL A 43 11.44 3.03 3.42
CA VAL A 43 11.93 2.23 2.28
C VAL A 43 13.06 1.32 2.74
N ASP A 44 14.02 1.85 3.49
CA ASP A 44 15.15 1.09 4.02
C ASP A 44 14.69 -0.04 4.95
N GLU A 45 13.64 0.20 5.74
CA GLU A 45 13.03 -0.78 6.62
C GLU A 45 12.07 -1.75 5.88
N LYS A 46 11.94 -1.61 4.56
CA LYS A 46 11.07 -2.41 3.70
C LYS A 46 9.57 -2.28 4.03
N LYS A 47 9.19 -1.21 4.70
CA LYS A 47 7.78 -0.87 4.95
C LYS A 47 7.10 -0.33 3.70
N ILE A 48 7.87 0.36 2.85
CA ILE A 48 7.41 0.82 1.54
C ILE A 48 8.28 0.15 0.48
N ALA A 49 7.65 -0.44 -0.53
CA ALA A 49 8.36 -1.10 -1.61
C ALA A 49 9.05 -0.06 -2.52
N PHE A 50 10.09 -0.50 -3.23
CA PHE A 50 10.92 0.37 -4.08
C PHE A 50 10.10 1.10 -5.16
N ASN A 51 9.26 0.38 -5.91
CA ASN A 51 8.51 0.96 -7.02
C ASN A 51 7.49 2.01 -6.55
N PRO A 52 6.66 1.76 -5.53
CA PRO A 52 5.82 2.80 -4.95
C PRO A 52 6.61 4.01 -4.45
N ALA A 53 7.77 3.77 -3.83
CA ALA A 53 8.62 4.85 -3.29
C ALA A 53 9.10 5.79 -4.39
N VAL A 54 9.48 5.26 -5.55
CA VAL A 54 9.88 6.06 -6.71
C VAL A 54 8.74 7.00 -7.14
N GLU A 55 7.51 6.50 -7.18
CA GLU A 55 6.34 7.31 -7.52
C GLU A 55 6.08 8.41 -6.47
N LEU A 56 6.23 8.08 -5.18
CA LEU A 56 6.07 9.06 -4.09
C LEU A 56 7.12 10.17 -4.14
N SER A 57 8.29 9.91 -4.71
CA SER A 57 9.34 10.91 -4.84
C SER A 57 8.95 12.11 -5.72
N TYR A 58 7.90 11.98 -6.51
CA TYR A 58 7.38 13.07 -7.34
C TYR A 58 6.43 14.01 -6.58
N LEU A 59 6.02 13.64 -5.37
CA LEU A 59 5.22 14.51 -4.51
C LEU A 59 6.11 15.62 -3.94
N LYS A 60 5.50 16.77 -3.65
CA LYS A 60 6.21 17.87 -2.99
C LYS A 60 6.58 17.43 -1.54
N PRO A 61 7.65 18.00 -0.96
CA PRO A 61 8.03 17.65 0.41
C PRO A 61 6.90 17.83 1.43
N SER A 62 6.09 18.88 1.29
CA SER A 62 4.93 19.11 2.15
C SER A 62 3.87 18.01 1.99
N GLU A 63 3.63 17.58 0.75
CA GLU A 63 2.70 16.49 0.45
C GLU A 63 3.21 15.16 1.01
N GLN A 64 4.51 14.92 0.94
CA GLN A 64 5.12 13.72 1.52
C GLN A 64 4.92 13.68 3.04
N LYS A 65 5.04 14.81 3.72
CA LYS A 65 4.78 14.90 5.17
C LYS A 65 3.33 14.60 5.51
N GLU A 66 2.40 15.17 4.76
CA GLU A 66 0.97 14.88 4.93
C GLU A 66 0.67 13.41 4.66
N PHE A 67 1.39 12.82 3.72
CA PHE A 67 1.20 11.41 3.39
C PHE A 67 1.61 10.47 4.53
N LEU A 68 2.54 10.87 5.39
CA LEU A 68 2.85 10.10 6.61
C LEU A 68 1.61 9.96 7.49
N GLU A 69 0.82 11.04 7.61
CA GLU A 69 -0.42 11.02 8.38
C GLU A 69 -1.46 10.10 7.73
N ALA A 70 -1.56 10.14 6.40
CA ALA A 70 -2.49 9.28 5.66
C ALA A 70 -2.16 7.79 5.83
N MET A 71 -0.87 7.43 5.79
CA MET A 71 -0.43 6.06 6.03
C MET A 71 -0.72 5.61 7.46
N ASP A 72 -0.49 6.49 8.44
CA ASP A 72 -0.78 6.18 9.84
C ASP A 72 -2.28 6.00 10.06
N TYR A 73 -3.08 6.88 9.49
CA TYR A 73 -4.53 6.78 9.57
C TYR A 73 -5.06 5.47 8.95
N ALA A 74 -4.55 5.10 7.78
CA ALA A 74 -4.95 3.89 7.07
C ALA A 74 -4.31 2.62 7.62
N GLN A 75 -3.26 2.75 8.44
CA GLN A 75 -2.44 1.64 8.93
C GLN A 75 -1.96 0.74 7.78
N ALA A 76 -1.54 1.36 6.68
CA ALA A 76 -1.15 0.66 5.47
C ALA A 76 -0.07 1.44 4.70
N SER A 77 0.71 0.72 3.92
CA SER A 77 1.67 1.28 2.97
C SER A 77 1.06 1.28 1.58
N PRO A 78 1.44 2.23 0.70
CA PRO A 78 0.82 2.32 -0.62
C PRO A 78 1.27 1.20 -1.55
N SER A 79 0.34 0.72 -2.38
CA SER A 79 0.66 -0.12 -3.52
C SER A 79 1.21 0.76 -4.66
N LEU A 80 1.75 0.12 -5.70
CA LEU A 80 2.21 0.86 -6.88
C LEU A 80 1.08 1.68 -7.52
N SER A 81 -0.09 1.09 -7.66
CA SER A 81 -1.27 1.76 -8.20
C SER A 81 -1.68 2.98 -7.38
N GLN A 82 -1.70 2.84 -6.06
CA GLN A 82 -2.01 3.94 -5.15
C GLN A 82 -0.96 5.06 -5.26
N ALA A 83 0.32 4.70 -5.28
CA ALA A 83 1.41 5.68 -5.41
C ALA A 83 1.34 6.42 -6.74
N GLN A 84 1.01 5.76 -7.83
CA GLN A 84 0.84 6.37 -9.15
C GLN A 84 -0.32 7.38 -9.15
N ARG A 85 -1.42 7.06 -8.48
CA ARG A 85 -2.56 7.97 -8.37
C ARG A 85 -2.24 9.17 -7.50
N LEU A 86 -1.48 8.98 -6.43
CA LEU A 86 -1.01 10.09 -5.58
C LEU A 86 -0.10 11.03 -6.39
N LYS A 87 0.81 10.48 -7.19
CA LYS A 87 1.66 11.25 -8.09
C LYS A 87 0.80 12.08 -9.06
N LYS A 88 -0.20 11.48 -9.66
CA LYS A 88 -1.11 12.17 -10.57
C LYS A 88 -1.86 13.30 -9.86
N LEU A 89 -2.38 13.05 -8.65
CA LEU A 89 -3.04 14.07 -7.85
C LEU A 89 -2.10 15.24 -7.54
N SER A 90 -0.84 14.95 -7.22
CA SER A 90 0.18 15.98 -6.99
C SER A 90 0.40 16.84 -8.23
N GLN A 91 0.49 16.23 -9.40
CA GLN A 91 0.67 16.92 -10.67
C GLN A 91 -0.53 17.81 -11.03
N GLU A 92 -1.72 17.40 -10.66
CA GLU A 92 -2.97 18.12 -10.90
C GLU A 92 -3.29 19.17 -9.83
N GLY A 93 -2.49 19.21 -8.75
CA GLY A 93 -2.70 20.14 -7.64
C GLY A 93 -3.77 19.71 -6.65
N GLY A 94 -4.25 18.48 -6.75
CA GLY A 94 -5.31 17.94 -5.88
C GLY A 94 -4.86 16.98 -4.81
N CYS A 95 -3.57 16.94 -4.49
CA CYS A 95 -3.01 16.00 -3.52
C CYS A 95 -3.16 16.53 -2.09
N THR A 96 -4.38 16.58 -1.61
CA THR A 96 -4.70 16.98 -0.23
C THR A 96 -4.66 15.78 0.70
N LEU A 97 -4.62 16.05 2.01
CA LEU A 97 -4.65 14.97 3.01
C LEU A 97 -5.91 14.11 2.87
N ASP A 98 -7.07 14.74 2.62
CA ASP A 98 -8.33 14.02 2.41
C ASP A 98 -8.26 13.10 1.20
N ALA A 99 -7.72 13.59 0.07
CA ALA A 99 -7.54 12.79 -1.13
C ALA A 99 -6.57 11.62 -0.91
N MET A 100 -5.49 11.85 -0.17
CA MET A 100 -4.54 10.81 0.20
C MET A 100 -5.19 9.73 1.05
N CYS A 101 -6.01 10.13 2.03
CA CYS A 101 -6.75 9.20 2.88
C CYS A 101 -7.74 8.37 2.08
N GLU A 102 -8.45 8.99 1.12
CA GLU A 102 -9.36 8.26 0.24
C GLU A 102 -8.63 7.18 -0.56
N VAL A 103 -7.48 7.52 -1.14
CA VAL A 103 -6.67 6.56 -1.90
C VAL A 103 -6.19 5.42 -1.00
N MET A 104 -5.70 5.75 0.21
CA MET A 104 -5.15 4.75 1.13
C MET A 104 -6.21 3.85 1.77
N ASN A 105 -7.43 4.35 1.93
CA ASN A 105 -8.53 3.59 2.54
C ASN A 105 -9.34 2.78 1.53
N GLU A 106 -8.95 2.77 0.28
CA GLU A 106 -9.64 1.96 -0.73
C GLU A 106 -9.58 0.49 -0.39
N ILE A 107 -10.75 -0.15 -0.43
CA ILE A 107 -10.83 -1.59 -0.32
C ILE A 107 -10.47 -2.18 -1.69
N LYS A 108 -9.43 -3.01 -1.74
CA LYS A 108 -9.05 -3.68 -2.97
C LYS A 108 -10.22 -4.52 -3.48
N LYS A 109 -10.40 -4.51 -4.81
CA LYS A 109 -11.48 -5.24 -5.47
C LYS A 109 -11.54 -6.72 -5.06
N ASP A 110 -10.39 -7.33 -4.89
CA ASP A 110 -10.27 -8.73 -4.46
C ASP A 110 -10.76 -8.96 -3.03
N GLU A 111 -10.64 -7.95 -2.16
CA GLU A 111 -11.13 -8.03 -0.77
C GLU A 111 -12.65 -7.96 -0.69
N LEU A 112 -13.32 -7.41 -1.70
CA LEU A 112 -14.77 -7.34 -1.78
C LEU A 112 -15.41 -8.63 -2.31
N ASP A 113 -14.64 -9.44 -3.04
CA ASP A 113 -15.16 -10.65 -3.67
C ASP A 113 -15.29 -11.82 -2.69
N HIS A 114 -14.51 -11.84 -1.62
CA HIS A 114 -14.57 -12.92 -0.64
C HIS A 114 -14.01 -12.49 0.71
N VAL A 115 -14.53 -13.11 1.75
CA VAL A 115 -14.01 -12.97 3.10
C VAL A 115 -13.41 -14.31 3.50
N THR A 116 -12.19 -14.30 4.01
CA THR A 116 -11.48 -15.51 4.43
C THR A 116 -11.41 -15.57 5.95
N ILE A 117 -11.86 -16.68 6.52
CA ILE A 117 -11.74 -16.96 7.95
C ILE A 117 -10.76 -18.10 8.12
N LYS A 118 -9.73 -17.91 8.96
CA LYS A 118 -8.72 -18.94 9.21
C LYS A 118 -9.33 -20.18 9.85
N ASN A 119 -8.87 -21.36 9.47
CA ASN A 119 -9.31 -22.64 10.03
C ASN A 119 -9.15 -22.70 11.56
N GLU A 120 -8.09 -22.11 12.09
CA GLU A 120 -7.85 -22.04 13.53
C GLU A 120 -9.02 -21.39 14.29
N VAL A 121 -9.58 -20.32 13.70
CA VAL A 121 -10.73 -19.61 14.27
C VAL A 121 -11.99 -20.46 14.14
N LEU A 122 -12.22 -21.04 12.97
CA LEU A 122 -13.40 -21.88 12.72
C LEU A 122 -13.43 -23.11 13.61
N ARG A 123 -12.27 -23.74 13.86
CA ARG A 123 -12.15 -24.93 14.69
C ARG A 123 -12.41 -24.69 16.18
N LYS A 124 -12.45 -23.45 16.62
CA LYS A 124 -12.89 -23.08 17.97
C LYS A 124 -14.38 -23.29 18.17
N TYR A 125 -15.15 -23.18 17.09
CA TYR A 125 -16.62 -23.22 17.13
C TYR A 125 -17.23 -24.46 16.54
N PHE A 126 -16.53 -25.15 15.63
CA PHE A 126 -17.02 -26.32 14.93
C PHE A 126 -16.31 -27.58 15.36
N PRO A 127 -17.03 -28.72 15.46
CA PRO A 127 -16.40 -30.02 15.70
C PRO A 127 -15.43 -30.39 14.57
N LYS A 128 -14.43 -31.20 14.90
CA LYS A 128 -13.43 -31.65 13.90
C LYS A 128 -14.05 -32.49 12.78
N SER A 129 -15.23 -33.07 13.02
CA SER A 129 -15.95 -33.90 12.05
C SER A 129 -16.65 -33.10 10.97
N TYR A 130 -16.79 -31.76 11.16
CA TYR A 130 -17.48 -30.93 10.18
C TYR A 130 -16.61 -30.69 8.93
N THR A 131 -17.21 -30.94 7.79
CA THR A 131 -16.58 -30.62 6.49
C THR A 131 -16.63 -29.12 6.21
N PRO A 132 -15.77 -28.57 5.33
CA PRO A 132 -15.84 -27.17 4.94
C PRO A 132 -17.23 -26.75 4.44
N LYS A 133 -17.92 -27.62 3.71
CA LYS A 133 -19.28 -27.35 3.24
C LYS A 133 -20.27 -27.23 4.40
N GLN A 134 -20.19 -28.12 5.37
CA GLN A 134 -21.06 -28.07 6.56
C GLN A 134 -20.83 -26.80 7.36
N MET A 135 -19.57 -26.37 7.51
CA MET A 135 -19.22 -25.12 8.18
C MET A 135 -19.80 -23.92 7.43
N GLN A 136 -19.64 -23.90 6.11
CA GLN A 136 -20.15 -22.83 5.26
C GLN A 136 -21.69 -22.73 5.33
N ASP A 137 -22.39 -23.85 5.23
CA ASP A 137 -23.86 -23.90 5.27
C ASP A 137 -24.37 -23.40 6.63
N THR A 138 -23.70 -23.75 7.70
CA THR A 138 -24.05 -23.30 9.06
C THR A 138 -23.84 -21.79 9.19
N ILE A 139 -22.70 -21.27 8.70
CA ILE A 139 -22.40 -19.83 8.73
C ILE A 139 -23.47 -19.04 7.96
N ILE A 140 -23.83 -19.48 6.76
CA ILE A 140 -24.85 -18.81 5.94
C ILE A 140 -26.20 -18.81 6.67
N ARG A 141 -26.58 -19.91 7.29
CA ARG A 141 -27.83 -20.04 8.06
C ARG A 141 -27.86 -19.06 9.23
N LEU A 142 -26.74 -18.92 9.92
CA LEU A 142 -26.62 -17.96 11.03
C LEU A 142 -26.68 -16.52 10.54
N LEU A 143 -26.08 -16.22 9.40
CA LEU A 143 -26.13 -14.90 8.79
C LEU A 143 -27.53 -14.51 8.34
N GLU A 144 -28.27 -15.44 7.78
CA GLU A 144 -29.68 -15.23 7.40
C GLU A 144 -30.54 -14.89 8.63
N LYS A 145 -30.29 -15.60 9.71
CA LYS A 145 -30.99 -15.37 10.98
C LYS A 145 -30.66 -14.00 11.56
N TRP A 146 -29.39 -13.62 11.51
CA TRP A 146 -28.91 -12.31 11.96
C TRP A 146 -29.52 -11.17 11.11
N GLN A 147 -29.58 -11.34 9.81
CA GLN A 147 -30.15 -10.36 8.88
C GLN A 147 -31.63 -10.12 9.21
N ARG A 148 -32.39 -11.18 9.42
CA ARG A 148 -33.82 -11.06 9.80
C ARG A 148 -33.99 -10.34 11.13
N SER A 149 -33.14 -10.61 12.10
CA SER A 149 -33.13 -9.92 13.39
C SER A 149 -32.87 -8.42 13.22
N LYS A 150 -31.90 -8.05 12.39
CA LYS A 150 -31.56 -6.65 12.10
C LYS A 150 -32.70 -5.91 11.40
N GLN A 151 -33.39 -6.56 10.46
CA GLN A 151 -34.54 -5.97 9.78
C GLN A 151 -35.70 -5.67 10.75
N ARG A 152 -35.94 -6.56 11.70
CA ARG A 152 -36.96 -6.34 12.75
C ARG A 152 -36.63 -5.13 13.62
N ASP A 153 -35.34 -4.98 13.97
CA ASP A 153 -34.89 -3.84 14.79
C ASP A 153 -35.01 -2.51 14.03
N MET A 154 -34.82 -2.53 12.70
CA MET A 154 -34.99 -1.35 11.85
C MET A 154 -36.44 -0.96 11.61
N GLU A 155 -37.37 -1.93 11.66
CA GLU A 155 -38.81 -1.71 11.49
C GLU A 155 -39.49 -1.21 12.77
N ARG A 156 -38.80 -1.23 13.89
CA ARG A 156 -39.27 -0.71 15.18
C ARG A 156 -38.83 0.75 15.36
#